data_6bf1374314f9583d6c42baf40f7ff8f0
#
_entry.id   6bf1374314f9583d6c42baf40f7ff8f0
#
_cell.length_a   1.000
_cell.length_b   1.000
_cell.length_c   1.000
_cell.angle_alpha   90.00
_cell.angle_beta   90.00
_cell.angle_gamma   90.00
#
_symmetry.space_group_name_H-M   'P 1'
#
loop_
_entity.id
_entity.type
_entity.pdbx_description
1 polymer ?
#
loop_
_entity_poly.entity_id
_entity_poly.type
_entity_poly.pdbx_seq_one_letter_code
_entity_poly.pdbx_strand_id
1 'polypeptide(L)'
;MKLTGFLFAAVLLTSCAQPAAEENYTRFVDPKIGTGGHGHVFVGANVPFGLVQVGPTSIPQAWDWTSGYHESDSTVIGFSHTHLSGTGIGDLFDITVMPVVGEVTYARGEEKDLASGLWSYADRTKEITKPGYYSVPLTRYGITAEMTATERVGLHRYTFPASDAAAVVFDLENGGCWDKATQTHLEKESDNRITGYRYSTGWAKDQRVYFVAEFSKPFAKFETIGDKYARASFATTEGEQVLLKVALSPVSIEGAKANLAAELPGWDFDATVQTADAKWNAELSKVKVTTTDEAARRIVYTALYHTMVAPSVFCDVNRDYRGSDGEIHRAPGFTNYTTFSLWDTYRAAMPLMTILHPEKMPDIIRTMLAIADEQGRLPVWHL
;
A
#
# COMPACT_ATOMS: atom_id res chain seq x y z
N MET A 1 -23.68 36.26 -75.72
CA MET A 1 -22.49 36.14 -74.79
C MET A 1 -23.00 35.60 -73.50
N LYS A 2 -22.71 34.29 -73.22
CA LYS A 2 -23.08 33.62 -71.95
C LYS A 2 -21.82 33.51 -71.14
N LEU A 3 -21.76 34.19 -70.01
CA LEU A 3 -20.69 34.02 -69.02
C LEU A 3 -21.03 32.84 -68.14
N THR A 4 -20.23 31.81 -68.17
CA THR A 4 -20.25 30.63 -67.24
C THR A 4 -19.32 30.93 -66.08
N GLY A 5 -19.92 31.16 -64.91
CA GLY A 5 -19.12 31.28 -63.62
C GLY A 5 -18.73 29.92 -63.09
N PHE A 6 -17.43 29.69 -62.91
CA PHE A 6 -16.89 28.53 -62.17
C PHE A 6 -16.86 28.84 -60.67
N LEU A 7 -17.64 28.08 -59.88
CA LEU A 7 -17.54 28.06 -58.39
C LEU A 7 -16.41 27.12 -57.98
N PHE A 8 -15.34 27.64 -57.39
CA PHE A 8 -14.32 26.84 -56.72
C PHE A 8 -14.80 26.56 -55.28
N ALA A 9 -15.14 25.32 -54.99
CA ALA A 9 -15.39 24.87 -53.61
C ALA A 9 -14.04 24.54 -52.97
N ALA A 10 -13.59 25.36 -52.01
CA ALA A 10 -12.45 25.08 -51.19
C ALA A 10 -12.85 24.08 -50.08
N VAL A 11 -12.41 22.83 -50.16
CA VAL A 11 -12.56 21.83 -49.10
C VAL A 11 -11.47 22.11 -48.08
N LEU A 12 -11.88 22.71 -46.95
CA LEU A 12 -11.05 22.81 -45.74
C LEU A 12 -10.93 21.44 -45.07
N LEU A 13 -9.83 20.73 -45.32
CA LEU A 13 -9.44 19.57 -44.56
C LEU A 13 -8.98 20.03 -43.16
N THR A 14 -9.91 20.04 -42.20
CA THR A 14 -9.53 20.12 -40.78
C THR A 14 -8.89 18.82 -40.39
N SER A 15 -7.56 18.77 -40.37
CA SER A 15 -6.79 17.72 -39.75
C SER A 15 -7.09 17.79 -38.23
N CYS A 16 -7.95 16.90 -37.75
CA CYS A 16 -8.01 16.59 -36.30
C CYS A 16 -6.69 15.90 -35.94
N ALA A 17 -5.70 16.68 -35.50
CA ALA A 17 -4.57 16.13 -34.82
C ALA A 17 -5.10 15.41 -33.57
N GLN A 18 -5.06 14.09 -33.56
CA GLN A 18 -5.27 13.35 -32.31
C GLN A 18 -4.25 13.88 -31.28
N PRO A 19 -4.69 14.23 -30.06
CA PRO A 19 -3.76 14.60 -29.01
C PRO A 19 -2.76 13.46 -28.89
N ALA A 20 -1.48 13.78 -28.88
CA ALA A 20 -0.41 12.80 -28.66
C ALA A 20 -0.76 12.06 -27.36
N ALA A 21 -0.75 10.72 -27.39
CA ALA A 21 -1.00 9.91 -26.21
C ALA A 21 -0.06 10.40 -25.08
N GLU A 22 -0.62 10.71 -23.93
CA GLU A 22 0.15 11.20 -22.79
C GLU A 22 1.19 10.14 -22.42
N GLU A 23 2.43 10.55 -22.27
CA GLU A 23 3.51 9.60 -21.99
C GLU A 23 3.33 8.98 -20.61
N ASN A 24 3.34 7.65 -20.53
CA ASN A 24 3.27 6.94 -19.24
C ASN A 24 4.66 6.80 -18.64
N TYR A 25 4.96 7.61 -17.62
CA TYR A 25 6.24 7.64 -16.91
C TYR A 25 6.39 6.51 -15.89
N THR A 26 5.30 5.87 -15.45
CA THR A 26 5.35 4.73 -14.51
C THR A 26 6.09 3.55 -15.10
N ARG A 27 6.13 3.40 -16.43
CA ARG A 27 6.90 2.37 -17.13
C ARG A 27 8.43 2.42 -16.90
N PHE A 28 8.93 3.56 -16.45
CA PHE A 28 10.36 3.74 -16.17
C PHE A 28 10.71 3.40 -14.72
N VAL A 29 9.73 3.22 -13.85
CA VAL A 29 9.93 2.89 -12.43
C VAL A 29 10.17 1.39 -12.28
N ASP A 30 11.21 1.04 -11.55
CA ASP A 30 11.49 -0.32 -11.09
C ASP A 30 11.49 -0.34 -9.56
N PRO A 31 10.37 -0.71 -8.91
CA PRO A 31 10.26 -0.70 -7.45
C PRO A 31 11.26 -1.60 -6.74
N LYS A 32 11.94 -2.52 -7.45
CA LYS A 32 12.95 -3.40 -6.85
C LYS A 32 14.32 -2.74 -6.70
N ILE A 33 14.59 -1.60 -7.33
CA ILE A 33 15.85 -0.89 -7.12
C ILE A 33 15.95 -0.48 -5.64
N GLY A 34 16.99 -0.95 -4.95
CA GLY A 34 17.24 -0.68 -3.54
C GLY A 34 16.69 -1.75 -2.58
N THR A 35 16.16 -2.88 -3.07
CA THR A 35 15.65 -3.97 -2.22
C THR A 35 16.71 -4.99 -1.81
N GLY A 36 17.91 -4.92 -2.38
CA GLY A 36 19.06 -5.75 -2.03
C GLY A 36 20.02 -5.06 -1.08
N GLY A 37 20.87 -5.84 -0.40
CA GLY A 37 21.84 -5.33 0.56
C GLY A 37 21.16 -4.53 1.68
N HIS A 38 21.68 -3.35 1.97
CA HIS A 38 21.19 -2.47 3.05
C HIS A 38 20.21 -1.39 2.54
N GLY A 39 19.43 -1.68 1.50
CA GLY A 39 18.60 -0.65 0.88
C GLY A 39 17.27 -0.35 1.60
N HIS A 40 16.68 -1.33 2.27
CA HIS A 40 15.45 -1.22 3.06
C HIS A 40 14.26 -0.61 2.31
N VAL A 41 14.11 -0.91 1.03
CA VAL A 41 13.07 -0.34 0.18
C VAL A 41 11.81 -1.20 0.19
N PHE A 42 10.67 -0.55 0.40
CA PHE A 42 9.34 -1.16 0.29
C PHE A 42 9.05 -1.62 -1.14
N VAL A 43 8.48 -2.82 -1.28
CA VAL A 43 7.88 -3.33 -2.52
C VAL A 43 6.43 -3.68 -2.26
N GLY A 44 5.54 -3.17 -3.11
CA GLY A 44 4.11 -3.42 -2.97
C GLY A 44 3.30 -2.44 -3.80
N ALA A 45 2.03 -2.30 -3.45
CA ALA A 45 1.10 -1.38 -4.09
C ALA A 45 0.74 -0.24 -3.12
N ASN A 46 0.85 0.98 -3.61
CA ASN A 46 0.45 2.21 -2.92
C ASN A 46 0.12 3.29 -3.95
N VAL A 47 -0.42 4.40 -3.50
CA VAL A 47 -0.49 5.65 -4.27
C VAL A 47 0.46 6.69 -3.68
N PRO A 48 0.83 7.76 -4.41
CA PRO A 48 1.72 8.79 -3.88
C PRO A 48 1.24 9.30 -2.51
N PHE A 49 2.12 9.24 -1.51
CA PHE A 49 1.86 9.69 -0.14
C PHE A 49 0.71 8.98 0.60
N GLY A 50 0.24 7.82 0.11
CA GLY A 50 -0.89 7.11 0.70
C GLY A 50 -0.58 6.55 2.10
N LEU A 51 -1.61 6.44 2.96
CA LEU A 51 -1.56 5.73 4.23
C LEU A 51 -1.28 4.24 4.01
N VAL A 52 -1.97 3.65 3.02
CA VAL A 52 -1.83 2.23 2.71
C VAL A 52 -0.64 2.01 1.78
N GLN A 53 0.25 1.13 2.24
CA GLN A 53 1.38 0.58 1.51
C GLN A 53 1.29 -0.94 1.65
N VAL A 54 0.48 -1.58 0.78
CA VAL A 54 0.23 -3.01 0.86
C VAL A 54 1.27 -3.80 0.08
N GLY A 55 1.95 -4.71 0.76
CA GLY A 55 3.01 -5.50 0.14
C GLY A 55 3.38 -6.75 0.92
N PRO A 56 4.24 -7.61 0.32
CA PRO A 56 4.67 -8.83 0.95
C PRO A 56 5.58 -8.57 2.14
N THR A 57 5.39 -9.35 3.18
CA THR A 57 6.26 -9.41 4.35
C THR A 57 6.92 -10.79 4.38
N SER A 58 8.25 -10.82 4.34
CA SER A 58 9.05 -12.04 4.44
C SER A 58 9.22 -12.46 5.90
N ILE A 59 9.69 -13.69 6.15
CA ILE A 59 10.14 -14.09 7.47
C ILE A 59 11.34 -13.20 7.86
N PRO A 60 11.26 -12.39 8.92
CA PRO A 60 12.38 -11.52 9.32
C PRO A 60 13.62 -12.31 9.69
N GLN A 61 14.73 -12.03 9.05
CA GLN A 61 16.00 -12.71 9.32
C GLN A 61 17.01 -11.80 10.02
N ALA A 62 17.22 -10.60 9.47
CA ALA A 62 18.24 -9.65 9.94
C ALA A 62 17.78 -8.21 9.71
N TRP A 63 18.66 -7.26 9.99
CA TRP A 63 18.40 -5.82 9.82
C TRP A 63 17.93 -5.44 8.40
N ASP A 64 18.42 -6.12 7.37
CA ASP A 64 18.05 -5.83 5.97
C ASP A 64 16.60 -6.17 5.63
N TRP A 65 15.88 -6.90 6.51
CA TRP A 65 14.46 -7.24 6.35
C TRP A 65 13.48 -6.20 6.92
N THR A 66 13.97 -5.04 7.37
CA THR A 66 13.14 -4.02 8.03
C THR A 66 12.06 -3.38 7.14
N SER A 67 12.15 -3.49 5.82
CA SER A 67 11.10 -3.06 4.89
C SER A 67 10.08 -4.17 4.55
N GLY A 68 10.25 -5.38 5.12
CA GLY A 68 9.41 -6.54 4.84
C GLY A 68 9.83 -7.36 3.63
N TYR A 69 10.42 -6.75 2.63
CA TYR A 69 10.89 -7.37 1.40
C TYR A 69 12.42 -7.29 1.30
N HIS A 70 13.05 -8.42 0.94
CA HIS A 70 14.45 -8.41 0.53
C HIS A 70 14.61 -9.22 -0.76
N GLU A 71 15.41 -8.71 -1.72
CA GLU A 71 15.58 -9.32 -3.03
C GLU A 71 16.05 -10.79 -2.98
N SER A 72 16.91 -11.12 -2.01
CA SER A 72 17.45 -12.49 -1.86
C SER A 72 16.49 -13.48 -1.21
N ASP A 73 15.33 -13.02 -0.68
CA ASP A 73 14.37 -13.84 0.05
C ASP A 73 13.09 -14.06 -0.75
N SER A 74 12.63 -15.30 -0.80
CA SER A 74 11.36 -15.65 -1.45
C SER A 74 10.26 -16.07 -0.46
N THR A 75 10.49 -15.95 0.84
CA THR A 75 9.46 -16.23 1.84
C THR A 75 8.42 -15.11 1.89
N VAL A 76 7.15 -15.46 2.12
CA VAL A 76 6.04 -14.54 2.36
C VAL A 76 5.21 -15.08 3.51
N ILE A 77 5.12 -14.34 4.61
CA ILE A 77 4.25 -14.66 5.76
C ILE A 77 2.87 -14.04 5.61
N GLY A 78 2.72 -13.07 4.73
CA GLY A 78 1.47 -12.38 4.43
C GLY A 78 1.71 -11.06 3.71
N PHE A 79 0.62 -10.31 3.53
CA PHE A 79 0.60 -8.99 2.91
C PHE A 79 0.13 -7.97 3.94
N SER A 80 1.05 -7.14 4.40
CA SER A 80 0.80 -6.10 5.41
C SER A 80 0.42 -4.79 4.73
N HIS A 81 -0.31 -3.91 5.42
CA HIS A 81 -0.88 -2.69 4.83
C HIS A 81 -0.11 -1.42 5.17
N THR A 82 0.85 -1.49 6.07
CA THR A 82 1.74 -0.38 6.43
C THR A 82 3.19 -0.84 6.37
N HIS A 83 4.06 -0.02 5.79
CA HIS A 83 5.49 -0.30 5.67
C HIS A 83 6.31 0.98 5.83
N LEU A 84 7.55 0.83 6.29
CA LEU A 84 8.58 1.84 6.16
C LEU A 84 9.41 1.57 4.90
N SER A 85 9.96 2.61 4.30
CA SER A 85 10.81 2.51 3.11
C SER A 85 12.02 3.42 3.23
N GLY A 86 13.19 2.89 2.91
CA GLY A 86 14.45 3.64 2.95
C GLY A 86 14.98 3.88 4.37
N THR A 87 14.50 3.15 5.37
CA THR A 87 14.95 3.27 6.76
C THR A 87 15.19 1.91 7.39
N GLY A 88 16.23 1.81 8.21
CA GLY A 88 16.60 0.58 8.92
C GLY A 88 15.84 0.37 10.23
N ILE A 89 14.56 0.71 10.28
CA ILE A 89 13.65 0.52 11.42
C ILE A 89 12.63 -0.55 11.07
N GLY A 90 12.47 -1.54 11.94
CA GLY A 90 11.61 -2.70 11.71
C GLY A 90 10.25 -2.60 12.39
N ASP A 91 9.57 -1.46 12.25
CA ASP A 91 8.23 -1.20 12.78
C ASP A 91 7.15 -1.31 11.70
N LEU A 92 5.90 -1.17 12.11
CA LEU A 92 4.67 -1.24 11.32
C LEU A 92 4.33 -2.68 10.90
N PHE A 93 3.97 -2.90 9.62
CA PHE A 93 3.42 -4.14 9.06
C PHE A 93 2.07 -4.48 9.69
N ASP A 94 1.25 -3.43 9.90
CA ASP A 94 -0.07 -3.59 10.49
C ASP A 94 -1.02 -4.30 9.53
N ILE A 95 -1.94 -5.05 10.14
CA ILE A 95 -3.04 -5.73 9.47
C ILE A 95 -2.52 -6.63 8.34
N THR A 96 -1.79 -7.66 8.73
CA THR A 96 -1.28 -8.66 7.80
C THR A 96 -2.36 -9.66 7.44
N VAL A 97 -2.50 -9.96 6.16
CA VAL A 97 -3.43 -10.96 5.63
C VAL A 97 -2.69 -11.99 4.77
N MET A 98 -3.03 -13.28 4.93
CA MET A 98 -2.43 -14.37 4.17
C MET A 98 -3.51 -15.26 3.56
N PRO A 99 -3.62 -15.37 2.23
CA PRO A 99 -4.48 -16.33 1.59
C PRO A 99 -3.84 -17.73 1.68
N VAL A 100 -4.63 -18.72 2.07
CA VAL A 100 -4.15 -20.08 2.34
C VAL A 100 -5.14 -21.14 1.80
N VAL A 101 -4.65 -22.36 1.63
CA VAL A 101 -5.45 -23.56 1.36
C VAL A 101 -5.08 -24.65 2.36
N GLY A 102 -6.09 -25.27 2.97
CA GLY A 102 -5.90 -26.33 3.96
C GLY A 102 -5.60 -25.83 5.36
N GLU A 103 -5.14 -26.74 6.21
CA GLU A 103 -4.77 -26.44 7.58
C GLU A 103 -3.41 -25.75 7.66
N VAL A 104 -3.26 -24.84 8.61
CA VAL A 104 -2.04 -24.05 8.82
C VAL A 104 -1.72 -23.91 10.30
N THR A 105 -0.47 -23.65 10.60
CA THR A 105 -0.03 -23.26 11.94
C THR A 105 -0.05 -21.75 12.06
N TYR A 106 -0.72 -21.22 13.09
CA TYR A 106 -0.86 -19.77 13.31
C TYR A 106 0.40 -19.23 13.99
N ALA A 107 1.44 -19.10 13.22
CA ALA A 107 2.73 -18.56 13.61
C ALA A 107 3.44 -17.96 12.38
N ARG A 108 4.44 -17.13 12.62
CA ARG A 108 5.32 -16.58 11.59
C ARG A 108 6.02 -17.69 10.80
N GLY A 109 6.47 -18.72 11.49
CA GLY A 109 7.15 -19.86 10.92
C GLY A 109 8.66 -19.68 10.80
N GLU A 110 9.30 -20.76 10.38
CA GLU A 110 10.75 -20.86 10.15
C GLU A 110 11.00 -21.27 8.70
N GLU A 111 11.96 -20.64 8.03
CA GLU A 111 12.34 -20.98 6.68
C GLU A 111 12.70 -22.47 6.56
N LYS A 112 12.30 -23.10 5.46
CA LYS A 112 12.46 -24.53 5.13
C LYS A 112 11.52 -25.49 5.89
N ASP A 113 10.80 -25.03 6.91
CA ASP A 113 9.72 -25.80 7.54
C ASP A 113 8.35 -25.20 7.23
N LEU A 114 7.71 -25.65 6.18
CA LEU A 114 6.38 -25.17 5.76
C LEU A 114 5.29 -25.46 6.82
N ALA A 115 5.48 -26.44 7.69
CA ALA A 115 4.50 -26.76 8.73
C ALA A 115 4.59 -25.82 9.94
N SER A 116 5.68 -25.07 10.07
CA SER A 116 5.93 -24.19 11.22
C SER A 116 5.07 -22.93 11.28
N GLY A 117 4.43 -22.51 10.17
CA GLY A 117 3.69 -21.25 10.13
C GLY A 117 2.78 -21.09 8.93
N LEU A 118 2.30 -19.86 8.73
CA LEU A 118 1.43 -19.45 7.61
C LEU A 118 2.19 -19.33 6.28
N TRP A 119 3.48 -19.15 6.30
CA TRP A 119 4.29 -18.70 5.19
C TRP A 119 4.29 -19.62 3.95
N SER A 120 4.58 -19.03 2.80
CA SER A 120 4.79 -19.70 1.52
C SER A 120 6.06 -19.18 0.87
N TYR A 121 6.63 -19.94 -0.07
CA TYR A 121 7.54 -19.37 -1.04
C TYR A 121 6.76 -18.59 -2.12
N ALA A 122 7.31 -17.47 -2.54
CA ALA A 122 6.89 -16.70 -3.70
C ALA A 122 7.60 -17.18 -4.95
N ASP A 123 6.89 -17.36 -6.06
CA ASP A 123 7.53 -17.54 -7.37
C ASP A 123 7.99 -16.18 -7.92
N ARG A 124 9.21 -15.80 -7.55
CA ARG A 124 9.82 -14.52 -7.95
C ARG A 124 10.01 -14.38 -9.46
N THR A 125 9.99 -15.48 -10.22
CA THR A 125 10.11 -15.43 -11.69
C THR A 125 8.85 -14.92 -12.37
N LYS A 126 7.72 -14.97 -11.67
CA LYS A 126 6.41 -14.49 -12.13
C LYS A 126 5.92 -13.28 -11.34
N GLU A 127 6.74 -12.76 -10.45
CA GLU A 127 6.42 -11.57 -9.68
C GLU A 127 6.33 -10.33 -10.60
N ILE A 128 5.32 -9.52 -10.37
CA ILE A 128 5.12 -8.25 -11.09
C ILE A 128 5.09 -7.13 -10.06
N THR A 129 5.97 -6.15 -10.25
CA THR A 129 6.05 -4.93 -9.43
C THR A 129 5.90 -3.70 -10.31
N LYS A 130 4.97 -2.83 -9.98
CA LYS A 130 4.74 -1.54 -10.67
C LYS A 130 4.26 -0.51 -9.67
N PRO A 131 4.43 0.79 -9.91
CA PRO A 131 3.75 1.79 -9.12
C PRO A 131 2.24 1.50 -9.03
N GLY A 132 1.72 1.36 -7.81
CA GLY A 132 0.30 1.08 -7.57
C GLY A 132 -0.17 -0.36 -7.80
N TYR A 133 0.72 -1.29 -8.14
CA TYR A 133 0.34 -2.69 -8.37
C TYR A 133 1.46 -3.67 -8.00
N TYR A 134 1.06 -4.75 -7.34
CA TYR A 134 1.92 -5.89 -7.01
C TYR A 134 1.23 -7.20 -7.29
N SER A 135 1.95 -8.21 -7.78
CA SER A 135 1.43 -9.56 -7.99
C SER A 135 2.50 -10.62 -7.78
N VAL A 136 2.12 -11.73 -7.13
CA VAL A 136 3.02 -12.88 -6.92
C VAL A 136 2.25 -14.19 -6.74
N PRO A 137 2.70 -15.30 -7.35
CA PRO A 137 2.21 -16.63 -7.02
C PRO A 137 2.82 -17.17 -5.72
N LEU A 138 1.97 -17.71 -4.85
CA LEU A 138 2.33 -18.39 -3.60
C LEU A 138 2.38 -19.90 -3.86
N THR A 139 3.58 -20.48 -3.89
CA THR A 139 3.78 -21.85 -4.40
C THR A 139 3.20 -22.93 -3.48
N ARG A 140 3.21 -22.70 -2.15
CA ARG A 140 2.63 -23.65 -1.18
C ARG A 140 1.14 -23.86 -1.38
N TYR A 141 0.42 -22.80 -1.73
CA TYR A 141 -1.03 -22.78 -1.74
C TYR A 141 -1.63 -22.82 -3.16
N GLY A 142 -0.80 -22.68 -4.20
CA GLY A 142 -1.27 -22.56 -5.57
C GLY A 142 -2.11 -21.32 -5.82
N ILE A 143 -1.91 -20.25 -5.05
CA ILE A 143 -2.68 -19.01 -5.11
C ILE A 143 -1.85 -17.95 -5.83
N THR A 144 -2.47 -17.20 -6.75
CA THR A 144 -1.90 -15.93 -7.21
C THR A 144 -2.51 -14.81 -6.39
N ALA A 145 -1.65 -14.02 -5.76
CA ALA A 145 -2.02 -12.85 -4.99
C ALA A 145 -1.69 -11.58 -5.77
N GLU A 146 -2.67 -10.69 -5.92
CA GLU A 146 -2.55 -9.40 -6.60
C GLU A 146 -3.04 -8.30 -5.67
N MET A 147 -2.41 -7.13 -5.70
CA MET A 147 -2.75 -6.00 -4.84
C MET A 147 -2.67 -4.68 -5.60
N THR A 148 -3.57 -3.78 -5.25
CA THR A 148 -3.55 -2.36 -5.58
C THR A 148 -4.06 -1.55 -4.39
N ALA A 149 -3.99 -0.22 -4.45
CA ALA A 149 -4.41 0.61 -3.33
C ALA A 149 -5.04 1.93 -3.78
N THR A 150 -5.89 2.47 -2.91
CA THR A 150 -6.21 3.90 -2.85
C THR A 150 -5.36 4.55 -1.74
N GLU A 151 -5.71 5.74 -1.30
CA GLU A 151 -4.95 6.43 -0.25
C GLU A 151 -5.04 5.72 1.11
N ARG A 152 -6.23 5.14 1.43
CA ARG A 152 -6.53 4.52 2.73
C ARG A 152 -7.04 3.08 2.63
N VAL A 153 -7.16 2.52 1.42
CA VAL A 153 -7.71 1.18 1.22
C VAL A 153 -6.78 0.32 0.37
N GLY A 154 -6.38 -0.83 0.88
CA GLY A 154 -5.76 -1.90 0.09
C GLY A 154 -6.84 -2.75 -0.58
N LEU A 155 -6.69 -3.07 -1.85
CA LEU A 155 -7.55 -3.97 -2.60
C LEU A 155 -6.74 -5.17 -3.08
N HIS A 156 -7.15 -6.35 -2.63
CA HIS A 156 -6.54 -7.61 -3.01
C HIS A 156 -7.43 -8.39 -3.96
N ARG A 157 -6.81 -9.15 -4.86
CA ARG A 157 -7.44 -10.17 -5.67
C ARG A 157 -6.66 -11.47 -5.52
N TYR A 158 -7.28 -12.48 -4.96
CA TYR A 158 -6.69 -13.79 -4.78
C TYR A 158 -7.33 -14.79 -5.74
N THR A 159 -6.53 -15.36 -6.63
CA THR A 159 -6.97 -16.42 -7.53
C THR A 159 -6.65 -17.77 -6.89
N PHE A 160 -7.68 -18.50 -6.49
CA PHE A 160 -7.59 -19.76 -5.75
C PHE A 160 -7.65 -20.97 -6.68
N PRO A 161 -7.02 -22.11 -6.31
CA PRO A 161 -7.34 -23.42 -6.86
C PRO A 161 -8.72 -23.89 -6.36
N ALA A 162 -9.24 -24.97 -6.95
CA ALA A 162 -10.43 -25.62 -6.43
C ALA A 162 -10.16 -26.19 -5.04
N SER A 163 -10.95 -25.80 -4.04
CA SER A 163 -10.76 -26.23 -2.65
C SER A 163 -12.00 -25.97 -1.78
N ASP A 164 -12.30 -26.92 -0.89
CA ASP A 164 -13.27 -26.71 0.19
C ASP A 164 -12.64 -26.09 1.45
N ALA A 165 -11.31 -25.87 1.44
CA ALA A 165 -10.53 -25.38 2.56
C ALA A 165 -9.73 -24.10 2.24
N ALA A 166 -10.16 -23.34 1.22
CA ALA A 166 -9.60 -22.04 0.92
C ALA A 166 -9.95 -21.03 2.03
N ALA A 167 -9.02 -20.15 2.39
CA ALA A 167 -9.26 -19.15 3.42
C ALA A 167 -8.34 -17.93 3.26
N VAL A 168 -8.70 -16.84 3.95
CA VAL A 168 -7.79 -15.74 4.24
C VAL A 168 -7.63 -15.66 5.76
N VAL A 169 -6.38 -15.68 6.20
CA VAL A 169 -6.00 -15.52 7.61
C VAL A 169 -5.59 -14.09 7.86
N PHE A 170 -6.13 -13.49 8.90
CA PHE A 170 -5.68 -12.22 9.47
C PHE A 170 -4.68 -12.53 10.58
N ASP A 171 -3.53 -11.89 10.54
CA ASP A 171 -2.47 -11.99 11.54
C ASP A 171 -2.21 -10.60 12.14
N LEU A 172 -2.64 -10.39 13.37
CA LEU A 172 -2.38 -9.18 14.14
C LEU A 172 -1.27 -9.34 15.18
N GLU A 173 -0.72 -10.56 15.33
CA GLU A 173 0.40 -10.83 16.24
C GLU A 173 1.73 -10.36 15.65
N ASN A 174 2.00 -10.78 14.42
CA ASN A 174 3.28 -10.56 13.80
C ASN A 174 3.27 -9.21 13.07
N GLY A 175 4.13 -8.31 13.50
CA GLY A 175 4.39 -7.03 12.86
C GLY A 175 5.74 -7.03 12.16
N GLY A 176 6.40 -5.89 12.17
CA GLY A 176 7.76 -5.73 11.67
C GLY A 176 8.80 -6.53 12.45
N CYS A 177 10.07 -6.28 12.19
CA CYS A 177 11.16 -7.03 12.83
C CYS A 177 11.20 -6.81 14.35
N TRP A 178 10.80 -5.62 14.80
CA TRP A 178 11.00 -5.17 16.19
C TRP A 178 9.73 -4.77 16.91
N ASP A 179 8.67 -4.43 16.19
CA ASP A 179 7.43 -4.03 16.82
C ASP A 179 6.73 -5.25 17.46
N LYS A 180 5.90 -4.96 18.46
CA LYS A 180 5.13 -5.98 19.18
C LYS A 180 3.70 -5.51 19.33
N ALA A 181 2.77 -6.38 19.01
CA ALA A 181 1.36 -6.14 19.30
C ALA A 181 1.16 -6.02 20.82
N THR A 182 0.53 -4.92 21.25
CA THR A 182 0.17 -4.65 22.66
C THR A 182 -1.28 -4.93 22.94
N GLN A 183 -2.15 -4.68 21.96
CA GLN A 183 -3.56 -4.99 22.01
C GLN A 183 -4.10 -5.24 20.59
N THR A 184 -4.92 -6.25 20.43
CA THR A 184 -5.54 -6.64 19.16
C THR A 184 -7.01 -6.94 19.36
N HIS A 185 -7.78 -6.78 18.29
CA HIS A 185 -9.19 -7.13 18.27
C HIS A 185 -9.62 -7.50 16.86
N LEU A 186 -10.41 -8.57 16.75
CA LEU A 186 -10.98 -9.07 15.50
C LEU A 186 -12.44 -9.48 15.75
N GLU A 187 -13.36 -8.90 14.99
CA GLU A 187 -14.78 -9.18 15.11
C GLU A 187 -15.44 -9.38 13.75
N LYS A 188 -16.30 -10.39 13.66
CA LYS A 188 -17.22 -10.56 12.53
C LYS A 188 -18.36 -9.55 12.62
N GLU A 189 -18.38 -8.57 11.72
CA GLU A 189 -19.48 -7.60 11.65
C GLU A 189 -20.66 -8.13 10.81
N SER A 190 -20.37 -8.84 9.71
CA SER A 190 -21.38 -9.45 8.84
C SER A 190 -20.85 -10.73 8.19
N ASP A 191 -21.59 -11.33 7.26
CA ASP A 191 -21.16 -12.55 6.59
C ASP A 191 -20.02 -12.36 5.59
N ASN A 192 -19.65 -11.11 5.29
CA ASN A 192 -18.51 -10.79 4.42
C ASN A 192 -17.62 -9.67 4.97
N ARG A 193 -17.84 -9.21 6.22
CA ARG A 193 -17.10 -8.09 6.80
C ARG A 193 -16.54 -8.41 8.18
N ILE A 194 -15.29 -8.01 8.38
CA ILE A 194 -14.54 -8.13 9.61
C ILE A 194 -14.08 -6.74 10.00
N THR A 195 -14.12 -6.42 11.28
CA THR A 195 -13.58 -5.19 11.85
C THR A 195 -12.58 -5.52 12.94
N GLY A 196 -11.71 -4.57 13.25
CA GLY A 196 -10.76 -4.75 14.31
C GLY A 196 -9.74 -3.62 14.42
N TYR A 197 -8.75 -3.87 15.26
CA TYR A 197 -7.61 -2.97 15.44
C TYR A 197 -6.37 -3.72 15.88
N ARG A 198 -5.23 -3.11 15.64
CA ARG A 198 -3.92 -3.53 16.14
C ARG A 198 -3.26 -2.31 16.79
N TYR A 199 -2.89 -2.44 18.06
CA TYR A 199 -2.01 -1.53 18.77
C TYR A 199 -0.66 -2.20 18.93
N SER A 200 0.40 -1.45 18.74
CA SER A 200 1.75 -1.98 18.81
C SER A 200 2.73 -1.00 19.44
N THR A 201 3.88 -1.50 19.82
CA THR A 201 5.00 -0.72 20.34
C THR A 201 6.30 -1.20 19.71
N GLY A 202 7.15 -0.26 19.39
CA GLY A 202 8.48 -0.46 18.83
C GLY A 202 9.26 0.84 18.92
N TRP A 203 9.74 1.34 17.81
CA TRP A 203 10.22 2.71 17.69
C TRP A 203 9.07 3.70 17.92
N ALA A 204 7.94 3.51 17.23
CA ALA A 204 6.68 4.13 17.60
C ALA A 204 6.23 3.53 18.94
N LYS A 205 6.05 4.40 19.96
CA LYS A 205 5.76 3.93 21.33
C LYS A 205 4.33 3.45 21.51
N ASP A 206 3.40 4.01 20.74
CA ASP A 206 1.96 3.71 20.79
C ASP A 206 1.37 3.87 19.39
N GLN A 207 1.60 2.88 18.54
CA GLN A 207 1.01 2.79 17.19
C GLN A 207 -0.38 2.19 17.29
N ARG A 208 -1.39 2.85 16.72
CA ARG A 208 -2.78 2.38 16.72
C ARG A 208 -3.37 2.44 15.33
N VAL A 209 -3.74 1.28 14.81
CA VAL A 209 -4.38 1.14 13.49
C VAL A 209 -5.68 0.38 13.63
N TYR A 210 -6.76 1.00 13.20
CA TYR A 210 -8.10 0.40 13.09
C TYR A 210 -8.33 0.00 11.65
N PHE A 211 -9.16 -1.03 11.44
CA PHE A 211 -9.47 -1.47 10.09
C PHE A 211 -10.89 -1.98 9.93
N VAL A 212 -11.35 -1.96 8.69
CA VAL A 212 -12.47 -2.73 8.20
C VAL A 212 -12.00 -3.54 6.98
N ALA A 213 -12.30 -4.83 6.99
CA ALA A 213 -12.01 -5.74 5.88
C ALA A 213 -13.32 -6.26 5.29
N GLU A 214 -13.51 -6.13 3.98
CA GLU A 214 -14.72 -6.55 3.29
C GLU A 214 -14.37 -7.49 2.13
N PHE A 215 -15.04 -8.66 2.06
CA PHE A 215 -14.86 -9.65 1.02
C PHE A 215 -15.93 -9.53 -0.07
N SER A 216 -15.56 -9.84 -1.31
CA SER A 216 -16.48 -9.84 -2.46
C SER A 216 -17.52 -10.97 -2.41
N LYS A 217 -17.34 -11.96 -1.55
CA LYS A 217 -18.29 -13.05 -1.29
C LYS A 217 -18.38 -13.35 0.20
N PRO A 218 -19.52 -13.86 0.69
CA PRO A 218 -19.63 -14.31 2.08
C PRO A 218 -18.65 -15.45 2.37
N PHE A 219 -18.04 -15.44 3.56
CA PHE A 219 -17.28 -16.59 4.04
C PHE A 219 -18.24 -17.67 4.60
N ALA A 220 -17.92 -18.94 4.29
CA ALA A 220 -18.69 -20.08 4.77
C ALA A 220 -18.50 -20.30 6.28
N LYS A 221 -17.31 -19.95 6.80
CA LYS A 221 -16.96 -20.06 8.21
C LYS A 221 -16.04 -18.89 8.60
N PHE A 222 -16.23 -18.37 9.81
CA PHE A 222 -15.33 -17.41 10.44
C PHE A 222 -14.93 -17.94 11.81
N GLU A 223 -13.64 -17.90 12.11
CA GLU A 223 -13.07 -18.35 13.39
C GLU A 223 -12.01 -17.36 13.85
N THR A 224 -12.02 -17.05 15.14
CA THR A 224 -10.92 -16.37 15.81
C THR A 224 -10.06 -17.38 16.55
N ILE A 225 -8.74 -17.19 16.48
CA ILE A 225 -7.76 -18.01 17.18
C ILE A 225 -7.06 -17.08 18.18
N GLY A 226 -7.54 -17.15 19.42
CA GLY A 226 -7.24 -16.13 20.43
C GLY A 226 -7.81 -14.76 20.00
N ASP A 227 -7.11 -13.71 20.39
CA ASP A 227 -7.40 -12.31 20.03
C ASP A 227 -6.52 -11.77 18.88
N LYS A 228 -5.65 -12.61 18.31
CA LYS A 228 -4.58 -12.20 17.40
C LYS A 228 -4.75 -12.68 15.97
N TYR A 229 -5.49 -13.77 15.77
CA TYR A 229 -5.71 -14.34 14.45
C TYR A 229 -7.20 -14.52 14.17
N ALA A 230 -7.57 -14.38 12.90
CA ALA A 230 -8.88 -14.80 12.42
C ALA A 230 -8.74 -15.52 11.08
N ARG A 231 -9.63 -16.48 10.82
CA ARG A 231 -9.72 -17.23 9.57
C ARG A 231 -11.10 -17.04 8.95
N ALA A 232 -11.15 -16.48 7.76
CA ALA A 232 -12.34 -16.44 6.92
C ALA A 232 -12.22 -17.50 5.84
N SER A 233 -13.06 -18.54 5.88
CA SER A 233 -12.97 -19.71 5.01
C SER A 233 -14.01 -19.70 3.91
N PHE A 234 -13.65 -20.23 2.74
CA PHE A 234 -14.46 -20.29 1.52
C PHE A 234 -14.39 -21.67 0.90
N ALA A 235 -15.42 -22.06 0.12
CA ALA A 235 -15.27 -23.05 -0.92
C ALA A 235 -14.97 -22.32 -2.24
N THR A 236 -13.99 -22.80 -3.00
CA THR A 236 -13.57 -22.20 -4.26
C THR A 236 -13.52 -23.22 -5.38
N THR A 237 -13.81 -22.77 -6.61
CA THR A 237 -13.58 -23.52 -7.85
C THR A 237 -12.22 -23.14 -8.44
N GLU A 238 -11.74 -23.90 -9.41
CA GLU A 238 -10.46 -23.62 -10.07
C GLU A 238 -10.45 -22.25 -10.74
N GLY A 239 -9.47 -21.43 -10.38
CA GLY A 239 -9.33 -20.08 -10.91
C GLY A 239 -10.31 -19.07 -10.33
N GLU A 240 -11.08 -19.41 -9.29
CA GLU A 240 -12.00 -18.47 -8.67
C GLU A 240 -11.26 -17.32 -8.00
N GLN A 241 -11.73 -16.11 -8.26
CA GLN A 241 -11.18 -14.89 -7.67
C GLN A 241 -12.02 -14.44 -6.48
N VAL A 242 -11.36 -14.31 -5.32
CA VAL A 242 -11.92 -13.68 -4.14
C VAL A 242 -11.22 -12.36 -3.93
N LEU A 243 -12.00 -11.26 -3.91
CA LEU A 243 -11.48 -9.92 -3.64
C LEU A 243 -11.64 -9.60 -2.15
N LEU A 244 -10.67 -8.84 -1.64
CA LEU A 244 -10.67 -8.34 -0.27
C LEU A 244 -10.26 -6.87 -0.28
N LYS A 245 -11.08 -6.02 0.33
CA LYS A 245 -10.74 -4.63 0.66
C LYS A 245 -10.32 -4.57 2.12
N VAL A 246 -9.25 -3.86 2.42
CA VAL A 246 -8.84 -3.54 3.79
C VAL A 246 -8.63 -2.04 3.88
N ALA A 247 -9.54 -1.35 4.55
CA ALA A 247 -9.43 0.08 4.80
C ALA A 247 -8.87 0.32 6.21
N LEU A 248 -7.96 1.28 6.31
CA LEU A 248 -7.31 1.67 7.55
C LEU A 248 -7.81 3.02 8.05
N SER A 249 -7.70 3.21 9.37
CA SER A 249 -7.89 4.48 10.05
C SER A 249 -6.95 4.59 11.26
N PRO A 250 -6.31 5.75 11.50
CA PRO A 250 -5.58 6.00 12.75
C PRO A 250 -6.53 6.37 13.92
N VAL A 251 -7.81 6.54 13.66
CA VAL A 251 -8.79 7.11 14.60
C VAL A 251 -9.73 6.06 15.20
N SER A 252 -10.45 5.32 14.34
CA SER A 252 -11.47 4.38 14.77
C SER A 252 -11.91 3.41 13.68
N ILE A 253 -12.66 2.35 14.07
CA ILE A 253 -13.30 1.44 13.12
C ILE A 253 -14.31 2.20 12.22
N GLU A 254 -15.06 3.15 12.77
CA GLU A 254 -15.98 4.00 12.01
C GLU A 254 -15.25 4.88 11.01
N GLY A 255 -14.07 5.38 11.37
CA GLY A 255 -13.16 6.08 10.45
C GLY A 255 -12.75 5.19 9.28
N ALA A 256 -12.34 3.95 9.55
CA ALA A 256 -12.00 2.98 8.51
C ALA A 256 -13.20 2.66 7.58
N LYS A 257 -14.41 2.53 8.12
CA LYS A 257 -15.65 2.35 7.34
C LYS A 257 -15.93 3.56 6.44
N ALA A 258 -15.77 4.77 6.98
CA ALA A 258 -15.94 6.01 6.21
C ALA A 258 -14.91 6.12 5.08
N ASN A 259 -13.65 5.76 5.35
CA ASN A 259 -12.58 5.71 4.36
C ASN A 259 -12.90 4.72 3.24
N LEU A 260 -13.36 3.51 3.58
CA LEU A 260 -13.76 2.49 2.62
C LEU A 260 -14.89 2.98 1.71
N ALA A 261 -15.94 3.54 2.31
CA ALA A 261 -17.12 4.01 1.58
C ALA A 261 -16.81 5.18 0.63
N ALA A 262 -15.89 6.06 1.03
CA ALA A 262 -15.50 7.22 0.25
C ALA A 262 -14.55 6.87 -0.91
N GLU A 263 -13.59 5.98 -0.68
CA GLU A 263 -12.50 5.76 -1.63
C GLU A 263 -12.72 4.55 -2.55
N LEU A 264 -13.38 3.49 -2.05
CA LEU A 264 -13.54 2.25 -2.80
C LEU A 264 -14.91 1.59 -2.59
N PRO A 265 -16.01 2.24 -3.02
CA PRO A 265 -17.35 1.64 -2.89
C PRO A 265 -17.58 0.42 -3.78
N GLY A 266 -16.91 0.37 -4.93
CA GLY A 266 -17.02 -0.71 -5.95
C GLY A 266 -16.01 -1.84 -5.79
N TRP A 267 -16.07 -2.84 -6.68
CA TRP A 267 -15.20 -4.02 -6.70
C TRP A 267 -14.36 -4.13 -7.97
N ASP A 268 -14.25 -3.07 -8.77
CA ASP A 268 -13.48 -3.10 -10.01
C ASP A 268 -11.98 -2.97 -9.71
N PHE A 269 -11.32 -4.13 -9.63
CA PHE A 269 -9.89 -4.22 -9.35
C PHE A 269 -9.05 -3.54 -10.44
N ASP A 270 -9.37 -3.82 -11.70
CA ASP A 270 -8.56 -3.33 -12.82
C ASP A 270 -8.71 -1.81 -13.01
N ALA A 271 -9.90 -1.25 -12.80
CA ALA A 271 -10.11 0.19 -12.77
C ALA A 271 -9.35 0.85 -11.58
N THR A 272 -9.25 0.19 -10.44
CA THR A 272 -8.47 0.68 -9.30
C THR A 272 -6.97 0.69 -9.62
N VAL A 273 -6.45 -0.36 -10.27
CA VAL A 273 -5.06 -0.39 -10.77
C VAL A 273 -4.78 0.76 -11.72
N GLN A 274 -5.68 1.00 -12.68
CA GLN A 274 -5.54 2.11 -13.64
C GLN A 274 -5.56 3.48 -12.94
N THR A 275 -6.40 3.63 -11.92
CA THR A 275 -6.47 4.87 -11.13
C THR A 275 -5.19 5.11 -10.33
N ALA A 276 -4.62 4.06 -9.73
CA ALA A 276 -3.36 4.15 -9.03
C ALA A 276 -2.19 4.48 -9.98
N ASP A 277 -2.12 3.83 -11.16
CA ASP A 277 -1.13 4.14 -12.20
C ASP A 277 -1.25 5.59 -12.67
N ALA A 278 -2.48 6.07 -12.91
CA ALA A 278 -2.71 7.46 -13.32
C ALA A 278 -2.25 8.47 -12.26
N LYS A 279 -2.49 8.20 -10.97
CA LYS A 279 -1.99 9.05 -9.86
C LYS A 279 -0.46 9.09 -9.86
N TRP A 280 0.21 7.95 -10.00
CA TRP A 280 1.66 7.89 -10.10
C TRP A 280 2.17 8.61 -11.34
N ASN A 281 1.54 8.40 -12.50
CA ASN A 281 1.92 9.08 -13.73
C ASN A 281 1.83 10.59 -13.62
N ALA A 282 0.76 11.10 -12.99
CA ALA A 282 0.59 12.55 -12.77
C ALA A 282 1.74 13.15 -11.96
N GLU A 283 2.19 12.47 -10.90
CA GLU A 283 3.30 12.95 -10.08
C GLU A 283 4.65 12.83 -10.81
N LEU A 284 4.93 11.68 -11.43
CA LEU A 284 6.19 11.43 -12.15
C LEU A 284 6.35 12.32 -13.38
N SER A 285 5.26 12.69 -14.04
CA SER A 285 5.27 13.56 -15.23
C SER A 285 5.68 15.01 -14.95
N LYS A 286 5.73 15.41 -13.66
CA LYS A 286 6.25 16.73 -13.25
C LYS A 286 7.72 16.91 -13.61
N VAL A 287 8.47 15.81 -13.78
CA VAL A 287 9.88 15.81 -14.21
C VAL A 287 10.01 15.07 -15.52
N LYS A 288 10.48 15.76 -16.55
CA LYS A 288 10.70 15.19 -17.89
C LYS A 288 12.18 15.04 -18.16
N VAL A 289 12.65 13.80 -18.18
CA VAL A 289 14.08 13.46 -18.44
C VAL A 289 14.25 13.04 -19.88
N THR A 290 15.08 13.77 -20.62
CA THR A 290 15.49 13.42 -21.98
C THR A 290 16.90 12.81 -21.94
N THR A 291 16.99 11.54 -22.23
CA THR A 291 18.25 10.80 -22.30
C THR A 291 18.10 9.59 -23.22
N THR A 292 19.20 9.17 -23.83
CA THR A 292 19.32 7.89 -24.56
C THR A 292 19.74 6.73 -23.64
N ASP A 293 20.13 7.02 -22.41
CA ASP A 293 20.50 6.02 -21.39
C ASP A 293 19.24 5.58 -20.63
N GLU A 294 18.72 4.42 -21.01
CA GLU A 294 17.51 3.84 -20.40
C GLU A 294 17.75 3.43 -18.93
N ALA A 295 18.97 3.05 -18.55
CA ALA A 295 19.30 2.71 -17.16
C ALA A 295 19.27 3.97 -16.28
N ALA A 296 19.89 5.06 -16.75
CA ALA A 296 19.84 6.35 -16.05
C ALA A 296 18.40 6.86 -15.93
N ARG A 297 17.59 6.74 -16.98
CA ARG A 297 16.15 7.12 -16.93
C ARG A 297 15.40 6.33 -15.87
N ARG A 298 15.58 5.00 -15.82
CA ARG A 298 14.97 4.12 -14.83
C ARG A 298 15.37 4.50 -13.41
N ILE A 299 16.66 4.73 -13.18
CA ILE A 299 17.16 5.16 -11.86
C ILE A 299 16.51 6.47 -11.41
N VAL A 300 16.43 7.48 -12.28
CA VAL A 300 15.85 8.78 -11.94
C VAL A 300 14.36 8.65 -11.58
N TYR A 301 13.56 7.97 -12.42
CA TYR A 301 12.13 7.84 -12.16
C TYR A 301 11.85 6.94 -10.94
N THR A 302 12.67 5.92 -10.68
CA THR A 302 12.57 5.12 -9.47
C THR A 302 12.95 5.93 -8.23
N ALA A 303 13.98 6.77 -8.29
CA ALA A 303 14.33 7.67 -7.20
C ALA A 303 13.19 8.67 -6.90
N LEU A 304 12.58 9.26 -7.94
CA LEU A 304 11.40 10.11 -7.78
C LEU A 304 10.23 9.36 -7.12
N TYR A 305 9.93 8.14 -7.58
CA TYR A 305 8.92 7.27 -6.97
C TYR A 305 9.19 7.08 -5.46
N HIS A 306 10.41 6.75 -5.06
CA HIS A 306 10.76 6.54 -3.66
C HIS A 306 10.56 7.79 -2.80
N THR A 307 10.75 9.01 -3.35
CA THR A 307 10.52 10.26 -2.59
C THR A 307 9.05 10.50 -2.22
N MET A 308 8.12 9.74 -2.81
CA MET A 308 6.67 9.89 -2.60
C MET A 308 6.03 8.69 -1.88
N VAL A 309 6.85 7.76 -1.37
CA VAL A 309 6.39 6.69 -0.47
C VAL A 309 6.18 7.23 0.95
N ALA A 310 7.04 8.15 1.38
CA ALA A 310 6.95 8.87 2.66
C ALA A 310 7.25 10.37 2.45
N PRO A 311 6.68 11.30 3.26
CA PRO A 311 5.73 11.05 4.36
C PRO A 311 4.41 10.50 3.85
N SER A 312 3.67 9.77 4.68
CA SER A 312 2.38 9.18 4.34
C SER A 312 1.22 9.89 5.06
N VAL A 313 0.07 9.94 4.41
CA VAL A 313 -1.17 10.45 5.01
C VAL A 313 -1.48 9.69 6.29
N PHE A 314 -1.87 10.39 7.36
CA PHE A 314 -2.24 9.80 8.64
C PHE A 314 -3.47 10.51 9.22
N CYS A 315 -4.54 10.52 8.44
CA CYS A 315 -5.86 11.02 8.84
C CYS A 315 -6.95 10.34 8.02
N ASP A 316 -8.17 10.35 8.54
CA ASP A 316 -9.35 9.89 7.84
C ASP A 316 -9.80 10.87 6.73
N VAL A 317 -10.76 10.46 5.90
CA VAL A 317 -11.29 11.31 4.81
C VAL A 317 -11.92 12.62 5.32
N ASN A 318 -12.41 12.63 6.57
CA ASN A 318 -12.94 13.82 7.25
C ASN A 318 -11.85 14.69 7.91
N ARG A 319 -10.56 14.31 7.77
CA ARG A 319 -9.38 14.96 8.34
C ARG A 319 -9.18 14.75 9.84
N ASP A 320 -9.96 13.89 10.49
CA ASP A 320 -9.67 13.50 11.86
C ASP A 320 -8.38 12.68 11.90
N TYR A 321 -7.53 12.91 12.91
CA TYR A 321 -6.28 12.17 13.08
C TYR A 321 -5.96 11.95 14.56
N ARG A 322 -5.09 10.99 14.85
CA ARG A 322 -4.50 10.80 16.17
C ARG A 322 -3.23 11.60 16.27
N GLY A 323 -3.17 12.50 17.26
CA GLY A 323 -2.01 13.34 17.53
C GLY A 323 -0.89 12.62 18.28
N SER A 324 0.27 13.27 18.36
CA SER A 324 1.44 12.80 19.14
C SER A 324 1.18 12.78 20.66
N ASP A 325 0.14 13.47 21.12
CA ASP A 325 -0.39 13.44 22.50
C ASP A 325 -1.29 12.23 22.77
N GLY A 326 -1.59 11.41 21.74
CA GLY A 326 -2.49 10.27 21.80
C GLY A 326 -3.97 10.62 21.69
N GLU A 327 -4.33 11.91 21.61
CA GLU A 327 -5.70 12.39 21.50
C GLU A 327 -6.18 12.39 20.04
N ILE A 328 -7.50 12.44 19.84
CA ILE A 328 -8.11 12.57 18.52
C ILE A 328 -8.41 14.05 18.24
N HIS A 329 -7.73 14.58 17.24
CA HIS A 329 -7.95 15.93 16.73
C HIS A 329 -8.97 15.88 15.60
N ARG A 330 -10.04 16.71 15.71
CA ARG A 330 -11.21 16.64 14.84
C ARG A 330 -11.14 17.68 13.71
N ALA A 331 -11.20 17.18 12.47
CA ALA A 331 -11.32 18.00 11.25
C ALA A 331 -10.46 19.29 11.26
N PRO A 332 -9.14 19.22 11.42
CA PRO A 332 -8.28 20.40 11.66
C PRO A 332 -8.11 21.30 10.41
N GLY A 333 -8.70 20.94 9.26
CA GLY A 333 -8.63 21.73 8.03
C GLY A 333 -7.34 21.56 7.22
N PHE A 334 -6.55 20.54 7.50
CA PHE A 334 -5.39 20.14 6.71
C PHE A 334 -5.27 18.61 6.64
N THR A 335 -4.46 18.11 5.71
CA THR A 335 -4.08 16.69 5.66
C THR A 335 -2.95 16.45 6.64
N ASN A 336 -3.17 15.58 7.64
CA ASN A 336 -2.12 15.17 8.54
C ASN A 336 -1.26 14.07 7.92
N TYR A 337 0.05 14.13 8.16
CA TYR A 337 1.04 13.18 7.67
C TYR A 337 1.83 12.55 8.81
N THR A 338 2.41 11.38 8.55
CA THR A 338 3.36 10.70 9.44
C THR A 338 4.58 10.21 8.66
N THR A 339 5.47 9.50 9.33
CA THR A 339 6.68 8.91 8.75
C THR A 339 7.66 10.00 8.30
N PHE A 340 8.07 10.83 9.27
CA PHE A 340 9.09 11.85 9.05
C PHE A 340 10.45 11.39 9.54
N SER A 341 11.47 11.55 8.71
CA SER A 341 12.88 11.46 9.08
C SER A 341 13.58 12.75 8.69
N LEU A 342 13.32 13.82 9.44
CA LEU A 342 13.73 15.18 9.04
C LEU A 342 15.24 15.38 9.03
N TRP A 343 15.98 14.71 9.90
CA TRP A 343 17.44 14.79 9.94
C TRP A 343 18.12 14.19 8.71
N ASP A 344 17.40 13.31 7.96
CA ASP A 344 17.84 12.81 6.66
C ASP A 344 17.32 13.67 5.51
N THR A 345 16.03 14.00 5.53
CA THR A 345 15.31 14.54 4.36
C THR A 345 15.48 16.06 4.18
N TYR A 346 15.94 16.80 5.22
CA TYR A 346 16.10 18.25 5.15
C TYR A 346 17.08 18.71 4.07
N ARG A 347 18.06 17.87 3.73
CA ARG A 347 19.14 18.22 2.80
C ARG A 347 18.69 18.31 1.36
N ALA A 348 17.81 17.40 0.93
CA ALA A 348 17.42 17.29 -0.48
C ALA A 348 15.93 17.01 -0.66
N ALA A 349 15.36 15.99 0.01
CA ALA A 349 13.98 15.57 -0.23
C ALA A 349 12.97 16.67 0.11
N MET A 350 13.09 17.36 1.26
CA MET A 350 12.19 18.46 1.61
C MET A 350 12.34 19.67 0.66
N PRO A 351 13.54 20.16 0.30
CA PRO A 351 13.71 21.14 -0.76
C PRO A 351 13.12 20.72 -2.10
N LEU A 352 13.32 19.45 -2.52
CA LEU A 352 12.73 18.93 -3.75
C LEU A 352 11.19 18.96 -3.71
N MET A 353 10.60 18.60 -2.57
CA MET A 353 9.15 18.64 -2.38
C MET A 353 8.58 20.05 -2.52
N THR A 354 9.30 21.09 -2.08
CA THR A 354 8.84 22.48 -2.26
C THR A 354 8.78 22.88 -3.74
N ILE A 355 9.53 22.23 -4.60
CA ILE A 355 9.56 22.47 -6.05
C ILE A 355 8.47 21.62 -6.75
N LEU A 356 8.40 20.33 -6.44
CA LEU A 356 7.56 19.37 -7.16
C LEU A 356 6.12 19.27 -6.60
N HIS A 357 5.95 19.53 -5.30
CA HIS A 357 4.69 19.36 -4.58
C HIS A 357 4.34 20.59 -3.71
N PRO A 358 4.41 21.83 -4.27
CA PRO A 358 4.14 23.05 -3.50
C PRO A 358 2.73 23.06 -2.88
N GLU A 359 1.79 22.33 -3.49
CA GLU A 359 0.42 22.19 -3.00
C GLU A 359 0.30 21.36 -1.70
N LYS A 360 1.26 20.45 -1.44
CA LYS A 360 1.29 19.59 -0.24
C LYS A 360 2.07 20.21 0.92
N MET A 361 3.03 21.06 0.61
CA MET A 361 3.93 21.65 1.62
C MET A 361 3.22 22.39 2.76
N PRO A 362 2.14 23.17 2.53
CA PRO A 362 1.40 23.79 3.61
C PRO A 362 0.84 22.78 4.63
N ASP A 363 0.33 21.64 4.18
CA ASP A 363 -0.22 20.61 5.07
C ASP A 363 0.89 19.86 5.82
N ILE A 364 2.01 19.57 5.16
CA ILE A 364 3.20 18.98 5.80
C ILE A 364 3.74 19.91 6.90
N ILE A 365 3.84 21.23 6.64
CA ILE A 365 4.29 22.20 7.64
C ILE A 365 3.30 22.29 8.81
N ARG A 366 1.99 22.31 8.53
CA ARG A 366 0.96 22.31 9.58
C ARG A 366 1.03 21.06 10.45
N THR A 367 1.28 19.89 9.83
CA THR A 367 1.51 18.64 10.57
C THR A 367 2.69 18.77 11.52
N MET A 368 3.84 19.31 11.05
CA MET A 368 5.02 19.50 11.91
C MET A 368 4.76 20.46 13.07
N LEU A 369 3.98 21.52 12.83
CA LEU A 369 3.57 22.47 13.88
C LEU A 369 2.60 21.81 14.86
N ALA A 370 1.61 21.05 14.39
CA ALA A 370 0.70 20.31 15.25
C ALA A 370 1.47 19.33 16.15
N ILE A 371 2.41 18.55 15.59
CA ILE A 371 3.29 17.67 16.37
C ILE A 371 4.06 18.46 17.43
N ALA A 372 4.55 19.68 17.09
CA ALA A 372 5.26 20.52 18.06
C ALA A 372 4.37 21.00 19.20
N ASP A 373 3.12 21.36 18.89
CA ASP A 373 2.13 21.79 19.88
C ASP A 373 1.72 20.62 20.80
N GLU A 374 1.56 19.41 20.23
CA GLU A 374 1.11 18.20 20.92
C GLU A 374 2.20 17.58 21.82
N GLN A 375 3.47 17.55 21.37
CA GLN A 375 4.58 16.92 22.12
C GLN A 375 5.63 17.91 22.68
N GLY A 376 5.45 19.21 22.45
CA GLY A 376 6.34 20.27 22.97
C GLY A 376 7.63 20.47 22.17
N ARG A 377 7.78 19.86 20.99
CA ARG A 377 8.97 19.99 20.12
C ARG A 377 8.66 19.59 18.69
N LEU A 378 9.38 20.17 17.73
CA LEU A 378 9.31 19.73 16.32
C LEU A 378 9.75 18.27 16.18
N PRO A 379 9.19 17.53 15.21
CA PRO A 379 9.59 16.15 14.95
C PRO A 379 11.01 16.10 14.39
N VAL A 380 11.82 15.17 14.87
CA VAL A 380 13.10 14.77 14.27
C VAL A 380 12.89 13.45 13.52
N TRP A 381 12.30 12.51 14.22
CA TRP A 381 11.79 11.24 13.74
C TRP A 381 10.36 11.08 14.26
N HIS A 382 9.42 10.78 13.39
CA HIS A 382 8.01 10.63 13.75
C HIS A 382 7.36 9.52 12.92
N LEU A 383 6.75 8.57 13.61
CA LEU A 383 5.92 7.49 13.07
C LEU A 383 4.51 7.62 13.62
#